data_7c1de10987eeab0bd2ef92f7827814a0
#
_entry.id   7c1de10987eeab0bd2ef92f7827814a0
#
_cell.length_a   1.000
_cell.length_b   1.000
_cell.length_c   1.000
_cell.angle_alpha   90.00
_cell.angle_beta   90.00
_cell.angle_gamma   90.00
#
_symmetry.space_group_name_H-M   'P 1'
#
loop_
_entity.id
_entity.type
_entity.pdbx_description
1 polymer ?
#
loop_
_entity_poly.entity_id
_entity_poly.type
_entity_poly.pdbx_seq_one_letter_code
_entity_poly.pdbx_strand_id
1 'polypeptide(L)'
;MTTIKKIDPRAFLKLDTLQFNFIQDPGHGWIQVTKDLAQALGFQNQITSYSYHDQDYYYLEEDGDAGLLFEALKNNKTTWIINDEYTNGDSFVRSLARVGSA
;
A
#
# COMPACT_ATOMS: atom_id res chain seq x y z
N MET A 1 -6.38 -20.00 -13.09
CA MET A 1 -6.45 -18.80 -12.28
C MET A 1 -6.40 -17.56 -13.15
N THR A 2 -7.22 -16.64 -12.85
CA THR A 2 -7.25 -15.39 -13.59
C THR A 2 -6.06 -14.54 -13.22
N THR A 3 -5.32 -14.11 -14.20
CA THR A 3 -4.29 -13.14 -13.89
C THR A 3 -4.95 -11.80 -13.66
N ILE A 4 -4.26 -10.96 -12.95
CA ILE A 4 -4.78 -9.64 -12.63
C ILE A 4 -4.00 -8.57 -13.36
N LYS A 5 -3.58 -8.88 -14.57
CA LYS A 5 -2.80 -7.92 -15.34
C LYS A 5 -3.62 -6.71 -15.73
N LYS A 6 -4.85 -6.97 -16.14
CA LYS A 6 -5.74 -5.87 -16.43
C LYS A 6 -6.58 -5.67 -15.23
N ILE A 7 -6.17 -4.74 -14.45
CA ILE A 7 -6.74 -4.57 -13.13
C ILE A 7 -8.07 -3.87 -13.23
N ASP A 8 -9.11 -4.59 -12.85
CA ASP A 8 -10.43 -3.99 -12.64
C ASP A 8 -10.55 -3.77 -11.15
N PRO A 9 -10.66 -2.52 -10.70
CA PRO A 9 -10.79 -2.26 -9.26
C PRO A 9 -11.89 -3.09 -8.62
N ARG A 10 -12.96 -3.35 -9.34
CA ARG A 10 -14.07 -4.12 -8.79
C ARG A 10 -13.72 -5.57 -8.52
N ALA A 11 -12.69 -6.09 -9.18
CA ALA A 11 -12.25 -7.47 -8.93
C ALA A 11 -11.69 -7.61 -7.52
N PHE A 12 -10.99 -6.58 -7.04
CA PHE A 12 -10.50 -6.57 -5.66
C PHE A 12 -11.62 -6.26 -4.69
N LEU A 13 -12.54 -5.39 -5.07
CA LEU A 13 -13.57 -4.89 -4.19
C LEU A 13 -14.75 -5.84 -4.02
N LYS A 14 -14.72 -6.97 -4.68
CA LYS A 14 -15.68 -8.05 -4.45
C LYS A 14 -15.40 -8.81 -3.16
N LEU A 15 -14.20 -8.66 -2.64
CA LEU A 15 -13.87 -9.25 -1.36
C LEU A 15 -14.63 -8.51 -0.27
N ASP A 16 -15.08 -9.24 0.73
CA ASP A 16 -15.83 -8.64 1.82
C ASP A 16 -14.99 -7.58 2.54
N THR A 17 -13.71 -7.91 2.76
CA THR A 17 -12.83 -7.03 3.49
C THR A 17 -11.41 -7.25 3.00
N LEU A 18 -10.71 -6.16 2.70
CA LEU A 18 -9.30 -6.23 2.34
C LEU A 18 -8.44 -6.14 3.61
N GLN A 19 -7.24 -6.69 3.54
CA GLN A 19 -6.31 -6.66 4.65
C GLN A 19 -4.99 -6.06 4.21
N PHE A 20 -4.43 -5.24 5.07
CA PHE A 20 -3.14 -4.61 4.81
C PHE A 20 -2.25 -4.75 6.03
N ASN A 21 -0.95 -4.85 5.79
CA ASN A 21 0.02 -4.85 6.87
C ASN A 21 0.51 -3.42 7.10
N PHE A 22 0.47 -3.00 8.36
CA PHE A 22 1.05 -1.74 8.78
C PHE A 22 2.38 -2.06 9.42
N ILE A 23 3.46 -1.79 8.70
CA ILE A 23 4.82 -2.17 9.09
C ILE A 23 5.45 -0.98 9.79
N GLN A 24 5.83 -1.17 11.06
CA GLN A 24 6.30 -0.07 11.90
C GLN A 24 7.65 -0.37 12.51
N ASP A 25 8.42 0.68 12.69
CA ASP A 25 9.58 0.68 13.57
C ASP A 25 9.47 1.90 14.49
N PRO A 26 10.42 2.13 15.42
CA PRO A 26 10.27 3.24 16.35
C PRO A 26 10.13 4.62 15.72
N GLY A 27 10.63 4.80 14.50
CA GLY A 27 10.61 6.11 13.86
C GLY A 27 9.47 6.35 12.90
N HIS A 28 8.99 5.31 12.23
CA HIS A 28 8.02 5.47 11.15
C HIS A 28 7.13 4.24 11.00
N GLY A 29 6.10 4.40 10.15
CA GLY A 29 5.25 3.32 9.75
C GLY A 29 4.86 3.42 8.29
N TRP A 30 4.55 2.28 7.68
CA TRP A 30 4.20 2.19 6.26
C TRP A 30 3.09 1.17 6.07
N ILE A 31 2.12 1.52 5.24
CA ILE A 31 1.09 0.55 4.82
C ILE A 31 1.59 -0.16 3.56
N GLN A 32 1.66 -1.47 3.64
CA GLN A 32 2.04 -2.30 2.50
C GLN A 32 0.83 -2.53 1.61
N VAL A 33 0.96 -2.20 0.34
CA VAL A 33 -0.11 -2.40 -0.64
C VAL A 33 0.49 -2.95 -1.92
N THR A 34 -0.20 -3.88 -2.57
CA THR A 34 0.29 -4.40 -3.84
C THR A 34 0.28 -3.30 -4.89
N LYS A 35 1.26 -3.35 -5.80
CA LYS A 35 1.29 -2.41 -6.91
C LYS A 35 0.05 -2.57 -7.79
N ASP A 36 -0.43 -3.80 -7.94
CA ASP A 36 -1.63 -4.07 -8.72
C ASP A 36 -2.84 -3.35 -8.15
N LEU A 37 -3.03 -3.39 -6.83
CA LEU A 37 -4.17 -2.71 -6.23
C LEU A 37 -4.04 -1.19 -6.34
N ALA A 38 -2.85 -0.66 -6.12
CA ALA A 38 -2.62 0.78 -6.25
C ALA A 38 -2.95 1.25 -7.66
N GLN A 39 -2.57 0.46 -8.67
CA GLN A 39 -2.89 0.76 -10.05
C GLN A 39 -4.39 0.66 -10.30
N ALA A 40 -5.02 -0.38 -9.80
CA ALA A 40 -6.45 -0.60 -9.98
C ALA A 40 -7.27 0.54 -9.38
N LEU A 41 -6.86 1.04 -8.23
CA LEU A 41 -7.55 2.14 -7.56
C LEU A 41 -7.14 3.50 -8.12
N GLY A 42 -6.13 3.54 -8.97
CA GLY A 42 -5.80 4.75 -9.73
C GLY A 42 -4.94 5.77 -9.02
N PHE A 43 -4.32 5.44 -7.89
CA PHE A 43 -3.52 6.43 -7.17
C PHE A 43 -2.01 6.25 -7.30
N GLN A 44 -1.55 5.25 -8.06
CA GLN A 44 -0.12 4.92 -8.07
C GLN A 44 0.76 6.08 -8.49
N ASN A 45 0.30 6.93 -9.38
CA ASN A 45 1.08 8.06 -9.87
C ASN A 45 1.15 9.21 -8.89
N GLN A 46 0.42 9.14 -7.81
CA GLN A 46 0.39 10.19 -6.78
C GLN A 46 1.30 9.87 -5.59
N ILE A 47 1.86 8.66 -5.56
CA ILE A 47 2.71 8.24 -4.45
C ILE A 47 4.02 9.03 -4.50
N THR A 48 4.41 9.60 -3.37
CA THR A 48 5.59 10.45 -3.30
C THR A 48 6.84 9.66 -2.96
N SER A 49 7.99 10.33 -3.01
CA SER A 49 9.27 9.73 -2.65
C SER A 49 9.46 9.55 -1.15
N TYR A 50 8.49 9.92 -0.34
CA TYR A 50 8.50 9.58 1.07
C TYR A 50 8.17 8.11 1.30
N SER A 51 7.57 7.47 0.31
CA SER A 51 7.24 6.05 0.36
C SER A 51 8.31 5.22 -0.33
N TYR A 52 8.28 3.91 -0.08
CA TYR A 52 9.25 2.97 -0.63
C TYR A 52 8.53 1.95 -1.50
N HIS A 53 9.30 1.20 -2.26
CA HIS A 53 8.72 0.11 -3.06
C HIS A 53 9.74 -1.00 -3.28
N ASP A 54 9.23 -2.18 -3.53
CA ASP A 54 10.02 -3.28 -4.06
C ASP A 54 9.33 -3.76 -5.33
N GLN A 55 9.59 -5.00 -5.75
CA GLN A 55 9.06 -5.49 -7.00
C GLN A 55 7.54 -5.54 -7.02
N ASP A 56 6.91 -5.91 -5.91
CA ASP A 56 5.49 -6.22 -5.86
C ASP A 56 4.66 -5.24 -5.06
N TYR A 57 5.28 -4.47 -4.18
CA TYR A 57 4.56 -3.65 -3.22
C TYR A 57 5.03 -2.21 -3.21
N TYR A 58 4.09 -1.34 -2.83
CA TYR A 58 4.41 -0.02 -2.29
C TYR A 58 4.31 -0.09 -0.78
N TYR A 59 5.14 0.68 -0.11
CA TYR A 59 5.11 0.85 1.34
C TYR A 59 4.80 2.31 1.58
N LEU A 60 3.52 2.60 1.81
CA LEU A 60 3.00 3.97 1.84
C LEU A 60 3.24 4.60 3.20
N GLU A 61 3.90 5.73 3.20
CA GLU A 61 4.26 6.42 4.42
C GLU A 61 3.01 6.87 5.17
N GLU A 62 2.97 6.60 6.49
CA GLU A 62 1.73 6.73 7.25
C GLU A 62 1.20 8.15 7.36
N ASP A 63 2.10 9.14 7.40
CA ASP A 63 1.68 10.53 7.59
C ASP A 63 1.22 11.20 6.31
N GLY A 64 1.38 10.55 5.18
CA GLY A 64 1.04 11.15 3.89
C GLY A 64 0.42 10.16 2.93
N ASP A 65 1.26 9.39 2.25
CA ASP A 65 0.79 8.57 1.12
C ASP A 65 -0.23 7.49 1.50
N ALA A 66 -0.23 7.02 2.73
CA ALA A 66 -1.24 6.05 3.17
C ALA A 66 -2.66 6.60 3.00
N GLY A 67 -2.82 7.91 3.10
CA GLY A 67 -4.10 8.54 2.87
C GLY A 67 -4.66 8.31 1.48
N LEU A 68 -3.79 8.15 0.48
CA LEU A 68 -4.22 7.86 -0.88
C LEU A 68 -5.00 6.55 -0.93
N LEU A 69 -4.48 5.52 -0.27
CA LEU A 69 -5.13 4.22 -0.23
C LEU A 69 -6.46 4.29 0.49
N PHE A 70 -6.47 4.88 1.68
CA PHE A 70 -7.69 4.89 2.49
C PHE A 70 -8.79 5.72 1.83
N GLU A 71 -8.42 6.82 1.20
CA GLU A 71 -9.40 7.63 0.48
C GLU A 71 -10.01 6.85 -0.68
N ALA A 72 -9.17 6.13 -1.43
CA ALA A 72 -9.65 5.33 -2.55
C ALA A 72 -10.58 4.21 -2.07
N LEU A 73 -10.24 3.56 -0.95
CA LEU A 73 -11.09 2.50 -0.41
C LEU A 73 -12.42 3.05 0.06
N LYS A 74 -12.41 4.21 0.72
CA LYS A 74 -13.66 4.86 1.14
C LYS A 74 -14.53 5.22 -0.05
N ASN A 75 -13.94 5.76 -1.09
CA ASN A 75 -14.68 6.14 -2.29
C ASN A 75 -15.33 4.94 -2.97
N ASN A 76 -14.75 3.77 -2.80
CA ASN A 76 -15.30 2.53 -3.33
C ASN A 76 -16.12 1.75 -2.32
N LYS A 77 -16.36 2.33 -1.14
CA LYS A 77 -17.17 1.74 -0.08
C LYS A 77 -16.66 0.37 0.35
N THR A 78 -15.35 0.22 0.35
CA THR A 78 -14.68 -1.03 0.71
C THR A 78 -14.20 -0.94 2.15
N THR A 79 -14.44 -1.99 2.92
CA THR A 79 -13.92 -2.08 4.27
C THR A 79 -12.54 -2.73 4.27
N TRP A 80 -11.78 -2.46 5.33
CA TRP A 80 -10.43 -3.02 5.43
C TRP A 80 -10.06 -3.30 6.88
N ILE A 81 -9.07 -4.18 7.04
CA ILE A 81 -8.47 -4.52 8.33
C ILE A 81 -6.98 -4.22 8.24
N ILE A 82 -6.44 -3.67 9.30
CA ILE A 82 -5.01 -3.39 9.40
C ILE A 82 -4.38 -4.41 10.36
N ASN A 83 -3.32 -5.07 9.89
CA ASN A 83 -2.54 -5.97 10.71
C ASN A 83 -1.23 -5.28 11.07
N ASP A 84 -1.00 -5.07 12.35
CA ASP A 84 0.19 -4.36 12.80
C ASP A 84 1.40 -5.28 12.85
N GLU A 85 2.53 -4.82 12.32
CA GLU A 85 3.82 -5.52 12.40
C GLU A 85 4.85 -4.52 12.92
N TYR A 86 5.33 -4.75 14.13
CA TYR A 86 6.28 -3.84 14.75
C TYR A 86 7.66 -4.49 14.86
N THR A 87 8.68 -3.71 14.52
CA THR A 87 10.08 -4.11 14.69
C THR A 87 10.76 -3.13 15.63
N ASN A 88 11.55 -3.64 16.56
CA ASN A 88 12.19 -2.79 17.56
C ASN A 88 13.48 -2.12 17.06
N GLY A 89 13.99 -2.50 15.91
CA GLY A 89 15.09 -1.82 15.24
C GLY A 89 14.60 -1.22 13.96
N ASP A 90 15.50 -0.87 13.05
CA ASP A 90 15.10 -0.36 11.74
C ASP A 90 14.33 -1.40 10.96
N SER A 91 13.22 -0.99 10.39
CA SER A 91 12.45 -1.87 9.51
C SER A 91 13.20 -2.13 8.21
N PHE A 92 12.96 -3.30 7.62
CA PHE A 92 13.51 -3.62 6.30
C PHE A 92 13.08 -2.61 5.24
N VAL A 93 11.95 -1.95 5.45
CA VAL A 93 11.44 -0.97 4.48
C VAL A 93 12.46 0.12 4.22
N ARG A 94 13.23 0.51 5.25
CA ARG A 94 14.23 1.57 5.11
C ARG A 94 15.35 1.24 4.14
N SER A 95 15.54 -0.04 3.82
CA SER A 95 16.56 -0.47 2.88
C SER A 95 16.06 -0.59 1.45
N LEU A 96 14.78 -0.37 1.23
CA LEU A 96 14.21 -0.44 -0.10
C LEU A 96 14.41 0.86 -0.87
N ALA A 97 14.12 0.83 -2.16
CA ALA A 97 14.20 2.03 -2.98
C ALA A 97 13.01 2.95 -2.69
N ARG A 98 13.24 4.24 -2.70
CA ARG A 98 12.16 5.20 -2.58
C ARG A 98 11.39 5.27 -3.90
N VAL A 99 10.10 5.50 -3.79
CA VAL A 99 9.27 5.68 -4.98
C VAL A 99 9.79 6.87 -5.77
N GLY A 100 9.89 6.68 -7.09
CA GLY A 100 10.40 7.72 -7.97
C GLY A 100 11.91 7.76 -8.11
N SER A 101 12.64 6.93 -7.36
CA SER A 101 14.09 6.79 -7.53
C SER A 101 14.40 5.90 -8.73
N ALA A 102 15.40 6.27 -9.45
CA ALA A 102 15.86 5.43 -10.56
C ALA A 102 16.62 4.22 -10.04
#